data_3a96ce50bcf13372ee879f42eb4ba29e
#
_entry.id   3a96ce50bcf13372ee879f42eb4ba29e
#
_cell.length_a   1.000
_cell.length_b   1.000
_cell.length_c   1.000
_cell.angle_alpha   90.00
_cell.angle_beta   90.00
_cell.angle_gamma   90.00
#
_symmetry.space_group_name_H-M   'P 1'
#
loop_
_entity.id
_entity.type
_entity.pdbx_description
1 polymer ?
#
loop_
_entity_poly.entity_id
_entity_poly.type
_entity_poly.pdbx_seq_one_letter_code
_entity_poly.pdbx_strand_id
1 'polypeptide(L)'
;MKIKISTIHAVLVYLLVFFSTTYISYNPIKYFLLVVVAMMIASNIKILSRNTYRGLNVGIAFFCLATLIVSYINRNGYTDRNPFLAAIVFTATLVEFVLTVEMFCQREEMQNLIKVFYRMTLLVVIATDFLILFTTIHLQYGGNVFLVGTKFQVVYMHFYLISFFIADKNVRLRTVRESSLNNAILVLFFIMTMTISIEVGAATGIVGTVALLLFLWLNEKNIGLFLSGKIFFVALMASLLFAVFVEVILSNSVVTYVITQLLGKDVTLSFRTLIYSMLPNIMKGRWLWGFGYGTGYEVLMRYGIVDTQNGIFDWIQQIGVFGTMLLAIWLCIAMKQPKNLCDINHSDVRSLTALAYVFVLLATVEITFSSKFLAIIVLLYGIKMQRIREGEIAE
;
A
#
# COMPACT_ATOMS: atom_id res chain seq x y z
N MET A 1 9.58 32.25 -8.07
CA MET A 1 8.49 31.25 -8.10
C MET A 1 7.95 31.08 -6.68
N LYS A 2 6.72 31.49 -6.40
CA LYS A 2 6.12 31.33 -5.05
C LYS A 2 5.62 29.88 -4.93
N ILE A 3 6.21 29.09 -4.03
CA ILE A 3 5.75 27.73 -3.73
C ILE A 3 4.46 27.87 -2.90
N LYS A 4 3.37 27.19 -3.33
CA LYS A 4 2.12 27.16 -2.55
C LYS A 4 2.33 26.36 -1.27
N ILE A 5 1.75 26.81 -0.16
CA ILE A 5 1.78 26.09 1.13
C ILE A 5 1.21 24.68 1.00
N SER A 6 0.17 24.48 0.18
CA SER A 6 -0.38 23.16 -0.10
C SER A 6 0.63 22.22 -0.75
N THR A 7 1.53 22.72 -1.60
CA THR A 7 2.60 21.90 -2.20
C THR A 7 3.60 21.45 -1.13
N ILE A 8 3.98 22.32 -0.19
CA ILE A 8 4.86 21.95 0.93
C ILE A 8 4.19 20.88 1.79
N HIS A 9 2.91 21.06 2.12
CA HIS A 9 2.13 20.07 2.88
C HIS A 9 2.12 18.71 2.18
N ALA A 10 1.86 18.67 0.86
CA ALA A 10 1.88 17.44 0.07
C ALA A 10 3.26 16.74 0.10
N VAL A 11 4.37 17.50 0.03
CA VAL A 11 5.73 16.95 0.14
C VAL A 11 5.96 16.34 1.52
N LEU A 12 5.62 17.05 2.60
CA LEU A 12 5.82 16.56 3.97
C LEU A 12 5.01 15.28 4.23
N VAL A 13 3.78 15.23 3.76
CA VAL A 13 2.92 14.04 3.89
C VAL A 13 3.46 12.87 3.04
N TYR A 14 3.98 13.14 1.84
CA TYR A 14 4.67 12.11 1.06
C TYR A 14 5.86 11.53 1.84
N LEU A 15 6.72 12.38 2.40
CA LEU A 15 7.86 11.96 3.21
C LEU A 15 7.42 11.17 4.44
N LEU A 16 6.33 11.56 5.09
CA LEU A 16 5.80 10.86 6.26
C LEU A 16 5.30 9.45 5.97
N VAL A 17 4.63 9.24 4.82
CA VAL A 17 3.91 8.00 4.51
C VAL A 17 4.65 7.11 3.52
N PHE A 18 5.16 7.66 2.43
CA PHE A 18 5.73 6.90 1.31
C PHE A 18 7.24 6.73 1.39
N PHE A 19 7.95 7.71 1.95
CA PHE A 19 9.39 7.63 2.06
C PHE A 19 9.79 6.88 3.35
N SER A 20 10.73 5.98 3.21
CA SER A 20 11.47 5.34 4.29
C SER A 20 12.85 5.01 3.75
N THR A 21 13.87 5.10 4.56
CA THR A 21 15.23 4.69 4.16
C THR A 21 15.82 3.78 5.22
N THR A 22 16.62 2.82 4.79
CA THR A 22 17.35 1.89 5.65
C THR A 22 18.79 2.33 5.89
N TYR A 23 19.31 3.24 5.07
CA TYR A 23 20.69 3.73 5.19
C TYR A 23 20.89 4.76 6.31
N ILE A 24 19.81 5.38 6.75
CA ILE A 24 19.82 6.40 7.82
C ILE A 24 18.68 6.09 8.78
N SER A 25 18.89 6.30 10.09
CA SER A 25 17.80 6.20 11.06
C SER A 25 16.71 7.23 10.76
N TYR A 26 15.59 6.77 10.18
CA TYR A 26 14.50 7.64 9.73
C TYR A 26 13.50 7.97 10.86
N ASN A 27 13.52 7.24 11.97
CA ASN A 27 12.55 7.42 13.06
C ASN A 27 12.51 8.85 13.63
N PRO A 28 13.63 9.51 13.95
CA PRO A 28 13.58 10.91 14.44
C PRO A 28 12.95 11.86 13.43
N ILE A 29 13.27 11.69 12.13
CA ILE A 29 12.69 12.48 11.04
C ILE A 29 11.20 12.26 10.96
N LYS A 30 10.76 11.01 11.07
CA LYS A 30 9.33 10.64 11.04
C LYS A 30 8.55 11.28 12.19
N TYR A 31 9.09 11.28 13.41
CA TYR A 31 8.46 11.94 14.56
C TYR A 31 8.36 13.46 14.37
N PHE A 32 9.41 14.09 13.85
CA PHE A 32 9.39 15.51 13.50
C PHE A 32 8.32 15.79 12.44
N LEU A 33 8.25 14.99 11.37
CA LEU A 33 7.24 15.12 10.31
C LEU A 33 5.82 14.99 10.85
N LEU A 34 5.55 14.04 11.76
CA LEU A 34 4.25 13.92 12.43
C LEU A 34 3.84 15.23 13.10
N VAL A 35 4.72 15.83 13.90
CA VAL A 35 4.42 17.09 14.59
C VAL A 35 4.14 18.22 13.59
N VAL A 36 4.96 18.35 12.55
CA VAL A 36 4.79 19.42 11.55
C VAL A 36 3.51 19.26 10.75
N VAL A 37 3.19 18.05 10.30
CA VAL A 37 1.95 17.76 9.57
C VAL A 37 0.73 17.99 10.46
N ALA A 38 0.76 17.56 11.74
CA ALA A 38 -0.31 17.84 12.70
C ALA A 38 -0.55 19.35 12.88
N MET A 39 0.52 20.16 13.00
CA MET A 39 0.39 21.62 13.08
C MET A 39 -0.23 22.22 11.81
N MET A 40 0.13 21.71 10.62
CA MET A 40 -0.46 22.16 9.36
C MET A 40 -1.94 21.79 9.24
N ILE A 41 -2.35 20.63 9.72
CA ILE A 41 -3.75 20.22 9.78
C ILE A 41 -4.51 21.10 10.78
N ALA A 42 -3.97 21.31 11.98
CA ALA A 42 -4.59 22.13 13.02
C ALA A 42 -4.82 23.58 12.56
N SER A 43 -3.85 24.17 11.83
CA SER A 43 -4.01 25.51 11.24
C SER A 43 -5.12 25.61 10.19
N ASN A 44 -5.61 24.48 9.68
CA ASN A 44 -6.63 24.39 8.66
C ASN A 44 -7.92 23.67 9.13
N ILE A 45 -8.11 23.50 10.44
CA ILE A 45 -9.20 22.71 11.03
C ILE A 45 -10.59 23.19 10.61
N LYS A 46 -10.76 24.48 10.32
CA LYS A 46 -12.02 25.05 9.83
C LYS A 46 -12.47 24.45 8.49
N ILE A 47 -11.53 23.98 7.66
CA ILE A 47 -11.83 23.35 6.38
C ILE A 47 -12.43 21.96 6.63
N LEU A 48 -11.91 21.23 7.61
CA LEU A 48 -12.33 19.88 7.98
C LEU A 48 -13.69 19.83 8.68
N SER A 49 -14.24 20.97 9.12
CA SER A 49 -15.53 21.02 9.82
C SER A 49 -16.72 20.54 8.98
N ARG A 50 -16.59 20.46 7.66
CA ARG A 50 -17.64 20.03 6.73
C ARG A 50 -17.77 18.50 6.59
N ASN A 51 -17.03 17.72 7.33
CA ASN A 51 -17.04 16.25 7.48
C ASN A 51 -17.69 15.45 6.31
N THR A 52 -17.08 15.54 5.12
CA THR A 52 -17.53 14.81 3.92
C THR A 52 -17.17 13.33 3.95
N TYR A 53 -16.21 12.94 4.81
CA TYR A 53 -15.66 11.58 4.91
C TYR A 53 -16.25 10.78 6.08
N ARG A 54 -17.44 11.12 6.58
CA ARG A 54 -18.00 10.55 7.81
C ARG A 54 -17.91 9.04 7.93
N GLY A 55 -18.30 8.30 6.90
CA GLY A 55 -18.24 6.84 6.93
C GLY A 55 -16.81 6.30 6.97
N LEU A 56 -15.90 6.92 6.23
CA LEU A 56 -14.48 6.56 6.22
C LEU A 56 -13.83 6.87 7.57
N ASN A 57 -14.10 8.07 8.12
CA ASN A 57 -13.51 8.54 9.37
C ASN A 57 -13.98 7.69 10.57
N VAL A 58 -15.25 7.29 10.61
CA VAL A 58 -15.76 6.40 11.65
C VAL A 58 -15.10 5.02 11.57
N GLY A 59 -15.03 4.45 10.36
CA GLY A 59 -14.37 3.14 10.17
C GLY A 59 -12.90 3.14 10.58
N ILE A 60 -12.15 4.18 10.19
CA ILE A 60 -10.74 4.30 10.56
C ILE A 60 -10.56 4.54 12.06
N ALA A 61 -11.45 5.30 12.70
CA ALA A 61 -11.40 5.53 14.15
C ALA A 61 -11.56 4.22 14.92
N PHE A 62 -12.50 3.36 14.55
CA PHE A 62 -12.66 2.04 15.16
C PHE A 62 -11.44 1.15 14.93
N PHE A 63 -10.89 1.12 13.73
CA PHE A 63 -9.69 0.37 13.41
C PHE A 63 -8.48 0.87 14.22
N CYS A 64 -8.24 2.18 14.28
CA CYS A 64 -7.16 2.78 15.06
C CYS A 64 -7.34 2.49 16.56
N LEU A 65 -8.55 2.61 17.09
CA LEU A 65 -8.84 2.32 18.48
C LEU A 65 -8.56 0.85 18.83
N ALA A 66 -9.00 -0.09 17.99
CA ALA A 66 -8.69 -1.51 18.16
C ALA A 66 -7.18 -1.76 18.18
N THR A 67 -6.45 -1.15 17.22
CA THR A 67 -4.99 -1.26 17.14
C THR A 67 -4.30 -0.73 18.41
N LEU A 68 -4.74 0.42 18.92
CA LEU A 68 -4.21 1.03 20.14
C LEU A 68 -4.51 0.17 21.38
N ILE A 69 -5.74 -0.32 21.53
CA ILE A 69 -6.15 -1.14 22.69
C ILE A 69 -5.35 -2.44 22.72
N VAL A 70 -5.29 -3.17 21.61
CA VAL A 70 -4.54 -4.43 21.52
C VAL A 70 -3.06 -4.20 21.84
N SER A 71 -2.48 -3.14 21.31
CA SER A 71 -1.07 -2.83 21.51
C SER A 71 -0.78 -2.34 22.94
N TYR A 72 -1.72 -1.65 23.57
CA TYR A 72 -1.61 -1.23 24.97
C TYR A 72 -1.63 -2.43 25.93
N ILE A 73 -2.53 -3.40 25.69
CA ILE A 73 -2.61 -4.63 26.50
C ILE A 73 -1.31 -5.42 26.41
N ASN A 74 -0.67 -5.43 25.24
CA ASN A 74 0.56 -6.20 24.99
C ASN A 74 1.87 -5.39 25.19
N ARG A 75 1.83 -4.16 25.70
CA ARG A 75 2.97 -3.21 25.73
C ARG A 75 4.22 -3.70 26.45
N ASN A 76 4.07 -4.58 27.45
CA ASN A 76 5.16 -5.08 28.28
C ASN A 76 5.66 -6.49 27.88
N GLY A 77 5.13 -7.06 26.79
CA GLY A 77 5.44 -8.44 26.37
C GLY A 77 6.69 -8.58 25.48
N TYR A 78 7.35 -7.47 25.12
CA TYR A 78 8.38 -7.44 24.08
C TYR A 78 9.56 -6.57 24.49
N THR A 79 10.76 -6.96 24.03
CA THR A 79 12.03 -6.30 24.37
C THR A 79 12.53 -5.38 23.27
N ASP A 80 12.34 -5.78 21.99
CA ASP A 80 12.91 -5.06 20.87
C ASP A 80 12.10 -3.82 20.51
N ARG A 81 10.78 -3.87 20.70
CA ARG A 81 9.90 -2.77 20.32
C ARG A 81 8.67 -2.68 21.23
N ASN A 82 8.40 -1.49 21.74
CA ASN A 82 7.14 -1.22 22.43
C ASN A 82 5.98 -1.15 21.42
N PRO A 83 5.03 -2.13 21.43
CA PRO A 83 3.95 -2.18 20.46
C PRO A 83 2.96 -1.02 20.60
N PHE A 84 2.79 -0.48 21.80
CA PHE A 84 1.90 0.65 22.01
C PHE A 84 2.44 1.94 21.37
N LEU A 85 3.75 2.23 21.52
CA LEU A 85 4.37 3.36 20.87
C LEU A 85 4.34 3.21 19.33
N ALA A 86 4.59 2.00 18.84
CA ALA A 86 4.50 1.69 17.42
C ALA A 86 3.08 1.92 16.86
N ALA A 87 2.05 1.52 17.64
CA ALA A 87 0.64 1.73 17.29
C ALA A 87 0.26 3.22 17.30
N ILE A 88 0.75 4.02 18.25
CA ILE A 88 0.53 5.47 18.28
C ILE A 88 1.09 6.12 17.00
N VAL A 89 2.33 5.82 16.65
CA VAL A 89 2.97 6.39 15.47
C VAL A 89 2.25 5.98 14.19
N PHE A 90 1.83 4.72 14.09
CA PHE A 90 1.10 4.21 12.94
C PHE A 90 -0.28 4.87 12.81
N THR A 91 -1.06 4.88 13.88
CA THR A 91 -2.43 5.44 13.87
C THR A 91 -2.42 6.95 13.65
N ALA A 92 -1.47 7.69 14.28
CA ALA A 92 -1.29 9.10 14.01
C ALA A 92 -0.95 9.36 12.53
N THR A 93 0.02 8.63 11.96
CA THR A 93 0.37 8.73 10.54
C THR A 93 -0.85 8.52 9.63
N LEU A 94 -1.68 7.50 9.93
CA LEU A 94 -2.84 7.17 9.13
C LEU A 94 -3.93 8.24 9.24
N VAL A 95 -4.22 8.71 10.45
CA VAL A 95 -5.21 9.77 10.70
C VAL A 95 -4.78 11.09 10.03
N GLU A 96 -3.53 11.50 10.19
CA GLU A 96 -3.00 12.70 9.54
C GLU A 96 -3.10 12.60 8.01
N PHE A 97 -2.83 11.42 7.46
CA PHE A 97 -2.97 11.21 6.02
C PHE A 97 -4.42 11.36 5.55
N VAL A 98 -5.37 10.75 6.26
CA VAL A 98 -6.81 10.88 5.95
C VAL A 98 -7.25 12.33 6.02
N LEU A 99 -6.92 13.04 7.09
CA LEU A 99 -7.29 14.45 7.27
C LEU A 99 -6.65 15.34 6.19
N THR A 100 -5.41 15.05 5.80
CA THR A 100 -4.75 15.75 4.69
C THR A 100 -5.49 15.53 3.37
N VAL A 101 -5.82 14.28 3.03
CA VAL A 101 -6.54 13.98 1.78
C VAL A 101 -7.92 14.63 1.80
N GLU A 102 -8.64 14.60 2.93
CA GLU A 102 -9.92 15.31 3.09
C GLU A 102 -9.77 16.81 2.86
N MET A 103 -8.71 17.43 3.42
CA MET A 103 -8.43 18.86 3.23
C MET A 103 -8.14 19.20 1.77
N PHE A 104 -7.33 18.38 1.06
CA PHE A 104 -7.05 18.58 -0.37
C PHE A 104 -8.29 18.37 -1.24
N CYS A 105 -9.13 17.39 -0.89
CA CYS A 105 -10.42 17.18 -1.54
C CYS A 105 -11.37 18.40 -1.38
N GLN A 106 -11.45 18.96 -0.16
CA GLN A 106 -12.30 20.12 0.10
C GLN A 106 -11.81 21.40 -0.58
N ARG A 107 -10.52 21.48 -0.90
CA ARG A 107 -9.91 22.58 -1.67
C ARG A 107 -9.91 22.34 -3.18
N GLU A 108 -10.42 21.20 -3.66
CA GLU A 108 -10.34 20.80 -5.07
C GLU A 108 -8.88 20.71 -5.59
N GLU A 109 -7.93 20.37 -4.70
CA GLU A 109 -6.50 20.30 -4.99
C GLU A 109 -5.97 18.85 -5.07
N MET A 110 -6.81 17.82 -5.22
CA MET A 110 -6.39 16.42 -5.29
C MET A 110 -5.39 16.17 -6.44
N GLN A 111 -5.60 16.82 -7.58
CA GLN A 111 -4.66 16.71 -8.71
C GLN A 111 -3.26 17.26 -8.36
N ASN A 112 -3.19 18.33 -7.55
CA ASN A 112 -1.91 18.84 -7.06
C ASN A 112 -1.22 17.85 -6.12
N LEU A 113 -1.97 17.19 -5.24
CA LEU A 113 -1.46 16.15 -4.35
C LEU A 113 -0.88 14.97 -5.15
N ILE A 114 -1.60 14.46 -6.14
CA ILE A 114 -1.15 13.37 -7.03
C ILE A 114 0.11 13.78 -7.79
N LYS A 115 0.14 14.99 -8.33
CA LYS A 115 1.30 15.52 -9.06
C LYS A 115 2.55 15.60 -8.19
N VAL A 116 2.42 16.02 -6.93
CA VAL A 116 3.53 16.04 -5.98
C VAL A 116 3.98 14.61 -5.68
N PHE A 117 3.05 13.69 -5.44
CA PHE A 117 3.35 12.28 -5.17
C PHE A 117 4.06 11.63 -6.36
N TYR A 118 3.62 11.87 -7.59
CA TYR A 118 4.31 11.42 -8.79
C TYR A 118 5.76 11.92 -8.83
N ARG A 119 5.98 13.22 -8.64
CA ARG A 119 7.33 13.82 -8.72
C ARG A 119 8.25 13.30 -7.64
N MET A 120 7.77 13.21 -6.40
CA MET A 120 8.55 12.70 -5.29
C MET A 120 8.89 11.21 -5.47
N THR A 121 7.92 10.42 -5.92
CA THR A 121 8.17 8.99 -6.22
C THR A 121 9.18 8.82 -7.35
N LEU A 122 9.09 9.63 -8.41
CA LEU A 122 10.05 9.63 -9.50
C LEU A 122 11.48 9.92 -9.01
N LEU A 123 11.66 10.93 -8.16
CA LEU A 123 12.97 11.26 -7.57
C LEU A 123 13.51 10.10 -6.73
N VAL A 124 12.67 9.49 -5.90
CA VAL A 124 13.07 8.36 -5.04
C VAL A 124 13.42 7.13 -5.89
N VAL A 125 12.65 6.83 -6.92
CA VAL A 125 12.92 5.70 -7.84
C VAL A 125 14.22 5.93 -8.59
N ILE A 126 14.41 7.11 -9.20
CA ILE A 126 15.67 7.42 -9.92
C ILE A 126 16.88 7.28 -8.98
N ALA A 127 16.79 7.83 -7.75
CA ALA A 127 17.88 7.71 -6.80
C ALA A 127 18.16 6.26 -6.40
N THR A 128 17.09 5.45 -6.19
CA THR A 128 17.22 4.04 -5.82
C THR A 128 17.84 3.22 -6.96
N ASP A 129 17.33 3.39 -8.19
CA ASP A 129 17.81 2.67 -9.38
C ASP A 129 19.27 3.04 -9.70
N PHE A 130 19.63 4.33 -9.56
CA PHE A 130 21.00 4.77 -9.70
C PHE A 130 21.93 4.05 -8.71
N LEU A 131 21.52 3.97 -7.42
CA LEU A 131 22.32 3.28 -6.42
C LEU A 131 22.42 1.77 -6.68
N ILE A 132 21.38 1.13 -7.23
CA ILE A 132 21.36 -0.29 -7.55
C ILE A 132 22.29 -0.58 -8.76
N LEU A 133 22.15 0.21 -9.83
CA LEU A 133 22.81 -0.08 -11.10
C LEU A 133 24.26 0.40 -11.18
N PHE A 134 24.59 1.49 -10.47
CA PHE A 134 25.89 2.16 -10.62
C PHE A 134 26.75 2.16 -9.35
N THR A 135 26.26 1.57 -8.25
CA THR A 135 27.04 1.50 -7.00
C THR A 135 26.96 0.10 -6.37
N THR A 136 27.88 -0.17 -5.46
CA THR A 136 27.89 -1.41 -4.65
C THR A 136 27.44 -1.18 -3.21
N ILE A 137 26.80 -0.05 -2.93
CA ILE A 137 26.39 0.34 -1.56
C ILE A 137 25.47 -0.71 -0.95
N HIS A 138 24.53 -1.27 -1.72
CA HIS A 138 23.61 -2.31 -1.25
C HIS A 138 24.33 -3.57 -0.74
N LEU A 139 25.51 -3.89 -1.28
CA LEU A 139 26.32 -5.04 -0.84
C LEU A 139 26.89 -4.82 0.57
N GLN A 140 27.16 -3.58 0.97
CA GLN A 140 27.65 -3.25 2.30
C GLN A 140 26.59 -3.48 3.38
N TYR A 141 25.31 -3.52 2.99
CA TYR A 141 24.16 -3.79 3.86
C TYR A 141 23.59 -5.21 3.68
N GLY A 142 24.42 -6.17 3.26
CA GLY A 142 24.06 -7.59 3.14
C GLY A 142 23.33 -7.98 1.84
N GLY A 143 23.40 -7.14 0.79
CA GLY A 143 22.94 -7.46 -0.56
C GLY A 143 21.43 -7.41 -0.80
N ASN A 144 20.63 -7.43 0.27
CA ASN A 144 19.15 -7.41 0.18
C ASN A 144 18.51 -6.13 0.75
N VAL A 145 19.31 -5.15 1.10
CA VAL A 145 18.89 -3.87 1.69
C VAL A 145 19.25 -2.73 0.76
N PHE A 146 18.25 -1.97 0.32
CA PHE A 146 18.35 -0.87 -0.64
C PHE A 146 17.95 0.45 0.01
N LEU A 147 18.09 1.57 -0.71
CA LEU A 147 17.76 2.90 -0.20
C LEU A 147 16.37 2.95 0.45
N VAL A 148 15.36 2.38 -0.19
CA VAL A 148 13.95 2.43 0.25
C VAL A 148 13.54 1.23 1.11
N GLY A 149 14.42 0.31 1.40
CA GLY A 149 14.17 -0.89 2.20
C GLY A 149 14.57 -2.18 1.50
N THR A 150 13.74 -3.21 1.60
CA THR A 150 13.97 -4.52 0.98
C THR A 150 13.74 -4.46 -0.54
N LYS A 151 14.17 -5.51 -1.27
CA LYS A 151 13.92 -5.66 -2.71
C LYS A 151 12.45 -5.53 -3.09
N PHE A 152 11.52 -5.96 -2.24
CA PHE A 152 10.09 -5.82 -2.49
C PHE A 152 9.66 -4.36 -2.46
N GLN A 153 10.18 -3.57 -1.52
CA GLN A 153 9.87 -2.14 -1.41
C GLN A 153 10.42 -1.35 -2.61
N VAL A 154 11.57 -1.74 -3.16
CA VAL A 154 12.10 -1.17 -4.41
C VAL A 154 11.06 -1.32 -5.52
N VAL A 155 10.56 -2.53 -5.75
CA VAL A 155 9.58 -2.79 -6.80
C VAL A 155 8.25 -2.09 -6.54
N TYR A 156 7.80 -2.04 -5.28
CA TYR A 156 6.56 -1.33 -4.93
C TYR A 156 6.65 0.17 -5.22
N MET A 157 7.82 0.78 -5.08
CA MET A 157 8.02 2.18 -5.47
C MET A 157 7.83 2.39 -6.98
N HIS A 158 8.21 1.44 -7.82
CA HIS A 158 7.92 1.47 -9.26
C HIS A 158 6.41 1.35 -9.54
N PHE A 159 5.68 0.49 -8.81
CA PHE A 159 4.23 0.39 -8.96
C PHE A 159 3.53 1.71 -8.57
N TYR A 160 3.99 2.37 -7.50
CA TYR A 160 3.51 3.71 -7.15
C TYR A 160 3.84 4.72 -8.24
N LEU A 161 5.06 4.70 -8.80
CA LEU A 161 5.48 5.58 -9.88
C LEU A 161 4.57 5.46 -11.10
N ILE A 162 4.35 4.23 -11.59
CA ILE A 162 3.48 3.95 -12.74
C ILE A 162 2.06 4.46 -12.46
N SER A 163 1.51 4.14 -11.30
CA SER A 163 0.12 4.50 -10.97
C SER A 163 -0.08 5.99 -10.79
N PHE A 164 0.85 6.69 -10.12
CA PHE A 164 0.80 8.15 -9.98
C PHE A 164 1.07 8.87 -11.31
N PHE A 165 1.93 8.32 -12.17
CA PHE A 165 2.13 8.86 -13.51
C PHE A 165 0.86 8.80 -14.36
N ILE A 166 0.19 7.64 -14.39
CA ILE A 166 -1.08 7.48 -15.12
C ILE A 166 -2.14 8.45 -14.57
N ALA A 167 -2.21 8.59 -13.25
CA ALA A 167 -3.14 9.48 -12.58
C ALA A 167 -2.85 10.97 -12.87
N ASP A 168 -1.57 11.40 -12.84
CA ASP A 168 -1.17 12.79 -13.10
C ASP A 168 -1.31 13.17 -14.58
N LYS A 169 -0.95 12.26 -15.49
CA LYS A 169 -0.93 12.54 -16.94
C LYS A 169 -2.21 12.14 -17.67
N ASN A 170 -3.19 11.58 -16.98
CA ASN A 170 -4.45 11.10 -17.55
C ASN A 170 -4.23 10.16 -18.76
N VAL A 171 -3.26 9.24 -18.63
CA VAL A 171 -2.89 8.31 -19.70
C VAL A 171 -3.95 7.23 -19.87
N ARG A 172 -4.35 6.95 -21.12
CA ARG A 172 -5.26 5.85 -21.49
C ARG A 172 -4.50 4.84 -22.34
N LEU A 173 -4.58 3.56 -22.01
CA LEU A 173 -3.86 2.51 -22.74
C LEU A 173 -4.37 2.31 -24.17
N ARG A 174 -5.65 2.62 -24.43
CA ARG A 174 -6.30 2.41 -25.75
C ARG A 174 -6.13 3.55 -26.76
N THR A 175 -5.84 4.75 -26.32
CA THR A 175 -5.74 5.92 -27.22
C THR A 175 -4.28 6.23 -27.54
N VAL A 176 -3.71 5.45 -28.48
CA VAL A 176 -2.35 5.64 -28.97
C VAL A 176 -2.16 7.02 -29.64
N ARG A 177 -3.24 7.72 -29.99
CA ARG A 177 -3.21 8.90 -30.87
C ARG A 177 -2.99 10.24 -30.14
N GLU A 178 -3.31 10.35 -28.82
CA GLU A 178 -3.33 11.67 -28.17
C GLU A 178 -2.06 12.03 -27.39
N SER A 179 -1.17 11.11 -27.10
CA SER A 179 0.10 11.40 -26.39
C SER A 179 1.14 10.29 -26.60
N SER A 180 1.74 10.22 -27.77
CA SER A 180 2.81 9.25 -28.05
C SER A 180 3.95 9.30 -27.03
N LEU A 181 4.28 10.48 -26.52
CA LEU A 181 5.33 10.68 -25.52
C LEU A 181 4.97 10.08 -24.15
N ASN A 182 3.76 10.35 -23.63
CA ASN A 182 3.35 9.78 -22.34
C ASN A 182 3.23 8.25 -22.39
N ASN A 183 2.76 7.71 -23.52
CA ASN A 183 2.71 6.26 -23.72
C ASN A 183 4.11 5.66 -23.79
N ALA A 184 5.06 6.32 -24.49
CA ALA A 184 6.46 5.88 -24.52
C ALA A 184 7.11 5.90 -23.12
N ILE A 185 6.86 6.95 -22.33
CA ILE A 185 7.33 7.05 -20.94
C ILE A 185 6.72 5.94 -20.08
N LEU A 186 5.42 5.64 -20.25
CA LEU A 186 4.76 4.56 -19.52
C LEU A 186 5.38 3.20 -19.84
N VAL A 187 5.62 2.91 -21.13
CA VAL A 187 6.30 1.69 -21.57
C VAL A 187 7.71 1.62 -20.95
N LEU A 188 8.45 2.73 -20.95
CA LEU A 188 9.76 2.82 -20.33
C LEU A 188 9.70 2.47 -18.84
N PHE A 189 8.72 3.00 -18.08
CA PHE A 189 8.55 2.67 -16.67
C PHE A 189 8.25 1.19 -16.44
N PHE A 190 7.45 0.55 -17.30
CA PHE A 190 7.22 -0.89 -17.21
C PHE A 190 8.50 -1.69 -17.48
N ILE A 191 9.28 -1.32 -18.50
CA ILE A 191 10.57 -1.96 -18.82
C ILE A 191 11.53 -1.79 -17.65
N MET A 192 11.68 -0.57 -17.11
CA MET A 192 12.53 -0.31 -15.95
C MET A 192 12.10 -1.15 -14.74
N THR A 193 10.80 -1.24 -14.46
CA THR A 193 10.27 -2.06 -13.36
C THR A 193 10.65 -3.53 -13.52
N MET A 194 10.53 -4.08 -14.73
CA MET A 194 10.93 -5.46 -15.02
C MET A 194 12.44 -5.65 -14.87
N THR A 195 13.25 -4.74 -15.43
CA THR A 195 14.72 -4.81 -15.34
C THR A 195 15.18 -4.77 -13.88
N ILE A 196 14.69 -3.81 -13.11
CA ILE A 196 15.06 -3.69 -11.68
C ILE A 196 14.54 -4.90 -10.89
N SER A 197 13.35 -5.43 -11.18
CA SER A 197 12.84 -6.64 -10.51
C SER A 197 13.73 -7.85 -10.73
N ILE A 198 14.31 -8.00 -11.93
CA ILE A 198 15.28 -9.06 -12.26
C ILE A 198 16.58 -8.79 -11.51
N GLU A 199 17.11 -7.58 -11.56
CA GLU A 199 18.39 -7.20 -10.94
C GLU A 199 18.39 -7.44 -9.43
N VAL A 200 17.32 -7.03 -8.73
CA VAL A 200 17.21 -7.27 -7.27
C VAL A 200 16.71 -8.67 -6.90
N GLY A 201 16.45 -9.54 -7.87
CA GLY A 201 15.98 -10.91 -7.64
C GLY A 201 14.58 -10.98 -7.01
N ALA A 202 13.68 -10.06 -7.37
CA ALA A 202 12.30 -9.98 -6.83
C ALA A 202 11.29 -10.61 -7.80
N ALA A 203 11.08 -11.93 -7.74
CA ALA A 203 10.08 -12.61 -8.58
C ALA A 203 8.65 -12.02 -8.43
N THR A 204 8.27 -11.60 -7.21
CA THR A 204 7.01 -10.90 -6.94
C THR A 204 6.91 -9.57 -7.70
N GLY A 205 8.04 -8.95 -8.02
CA GLY A 205 8.07 -7.76 -8.87
C GLY A 205 7.66 -8.05 -10.31
N ILE A 206 8.13 -9.15 -10.87
CA ILE A 206 7.76 -9.58 -12.22
C ILE A 206 6.26 -9.90 -12.27
N VAL A 207 5.77 -10.73 -11.34
CA VAL A 207 4.35 -11.08 -11.24
C VAL A 207 3.49 -9.84 -11.03
N GLY A 208 3.89 -8.94 -10.13
CA GLY A 208 3.17 -7.69 -9.86
C GLY A 208 3.12 -6.74 -11.05
N THR A 209 4.19 -6.68 -11.86
CA THR A 209 4.22 -5.86 -13.09
C THR A 209 3.23 -6.36 -14.12
N VAL A 210 3.20 -7.69 -14.35
CA VAL A 210 2.22 -8.31 -15.26
C VAL A 210 0.80 -8.12 -14.72
N ALA A 211 0.59 -8.31 -13.42
CA ALA A 211 -0.71 -8.09 -12.78
C ALA A 211 -1.16 -6.64 -12.88
N LEU A 212 -0.25 -5.66 -12.74
CA LEU A 212 -0.58 -4.25 -12.87
C LEU A 212 -1.07 -3.92 -14.30
N LEU A 213 -0.38 -4.41 -15.32
CA LEU A 213 -0.82 -4.29 -16.72
C LEU A 213 -2.21 -4.92 -16.92
N LEU A 214 -2.43 -6.12 -16.40
CA LEU A 214 -3.70 -6.83 -16.51
C LEU A 214 -4.84 -6.05 -15.82
N PHE A 215 -4.64 -5.59 -14.58
CA PHE A 215 -5.67 -4.84 -13.85
C PHE A 215 -5.93 -3.46 -14.47
N LEU A 216 -4.92 -2.79 -15.03
CA LEU A 216 -5.12 -1.56 -15.78
C LEU A 216 -6.00 -1.80 -17.00
N TRP A 217 -5.74 -2.86 -17.76
CA TRP A 217 -6.54 -3.24 -18.92
C TRP A 217 -7.97 -3.68 -18.55
N LEU A 218 -8.14 -4.46 -17.47
CA LEU A 218 -9.46 -4.86 -16.98
C LEU A 218 -10.28 -3.66 -16.49
N ASN A 219 -9.63 -2.72 -15.79
CA ASN A 219 -10.28 -1.50 -15.30
C ASN A 219 -10.74 -0.58 -16.44
N GLU A 220 -10.04 -0.57 -17.58
CA GLU A 220 -10.52 0.17 -18.78
C GLU A 220 -11.81 -0.42 -19.33
N LYS A 221 -12.02 -1.72 -19.17
CA LYS A 221 -13.22 -2.40 -19.67
C LYS A 221 -14.39 -2.30 -18.70
N ASN A 222 -14.15 -2.45 -17.39
CA ASN A 222 -15.21 -2.53 -16.39
C ASN A 222 -14.75 -2.08 -15.01
N ILE A 223 -14.47 -0.78 -14.85
CA ILE A 223 -14.04 -0.20 -13.58
C ILE A 223 -15.09 -0.35 -12.47
N GLY A 224 -16.39 -0.31 -12.81
CA GLY A 224 -17.47 -0.44 -11.84
C GLY A 224 -17.47 -1.77 -11.07
N LEU A 225 -17.01 -2.85 -11.72
CA LEU A 225 -16.83 -4.14 -11.05
C LEU A 225 -15.77 -4.04 -9.96
N PHE A 226 -14.62 -3.45 -10.27
CA PHE A 226 -13.49 -3.34 -9.35
C PHE A 226 -13.70 -2.31 -8.23
N LEU A 227 -14.60 -1.34 -8.43
CA LEU A 227 -15.05 -0.41 -7.38
C LEU A 227 -16.21 -0.97 -6.55
N SER A 228 -16.32 -2.26 -6.44
CA SER A 228 -17.30 -2.94 -5.59
C SER A 228 -16.63 -3.38 -4.28
N GLY A 229 -17.11 -2.87 -3.14
CA GLY A 229 -16.64 -3.34 -1.83
C GLY A 229 -16.84 -4.84 -1.62
N LYS A 230 -17.86 -5.46 -2.24
CA LYS A 230 -18.07 -6.91 -2.19
C LYS A 230 -17.00 -7.67 -2.96
N ILE A 231 -16.65 -7.23 -4.17
CA ILE A 231 -15.60 -7.85 -4.99
C ILE A 231 -14.24 -7.68 -4.30
N PHE A 232 -14.00 -6.50 -3.72
CA PHE A 232 -12.78 -6.27 -2.96
C PHE A 232 -12.67 -7.18 -1.72
N PHE A 233 -13.78 -7.38 -1.00
CA PHE A 233 -13.84 -8.33 0.11
C PHE A 233 -13.55 -9.77 -0.35
N VAL A 234 -14.13 -10.21 -1.48
CA VAL A 234 -13.83 -11.52 -2.06
C VAL A 234 -12.35 -11.65 -2.41
N ALA A 235 -11.73 -10.60 -2.96
CA ALA A 235 -10.30 -10.60 -3.27
C ALA A 235 -9.43 -10.70 -1.98
N LEU A 236 -9.80 -10.00 -0.91
CA LEU A 236 -9.15 -10.14 0.40
C LEU A 236 -9.30 -11.57 0.94
N MET A 237 -10.50 -12.13 0.90
CA MET A 237 -10.73 -13.52 1.34
C MET A 237 -9.97 -14.53 0.50
N ALA A 238 -9.88 -14.34 -0.82
CA ALA A 238 -9.09 -15.19 -1.69
C ALA A 238 -7.59 -15.16 -1.33
N SER A 239 -7.07 -13.98 -0.99
CA SER A 239 -5.68 -13.83 -0.51
C SER A 239 -5.44 -14.59 0.80
N LEU A 240 -6.39 -14.56 1.74
CA LEU A 240 -6.32 -15.32 2.98
C LEU A 240 -6.41 -16.84 2.73
N LEU A 241 -7.38 -17.26 1.93
CA LEU A 241 -7.62 -18.67 1.62
C LEU A 241 -6.45 -19.29 0.84
N PHE A 242 -5.72 -18.50 0.04
CA PHE A 242 -4.51 -18.99 -0.62
C PHE A 242 -3.51 -19.56 0.40
N ALA A 243 -3.25 -18.87 1.50
CA ALA A 243 -2.33 -19.36 2.53
C ALA A 243 -2.84 -20.64 3.22
N VAL A 244 -4.17 -20.78 3.37
CA VAL A 244 -4.77 -21.98 3.96
C VAL A 244 -4.69 -23.19 3.01
N PHE A 245 -4.89 -22.98 1.72
CA PHE A 245 -4.93 -24.03 0.69
C PHE A 245 -3.65 -24.13 -0.14
N VAL A 246 -2.57 -23.52 0.29
CA VAL A 246 -1.31 -23.47 -0.47
C VAL A 246 -0.79 -24.83 -0.88
N GLU A 247 -0.84 -25.83 0.00
CA GLU A 247 -0.37 -27.20 -0.31
C GLU A 247 -1.20 -27.85 -1.43
N VAL A 248 -2.53 -27.67 -1.40
CA VAL A 248 -3.43 -28.17 -2.45
C VAL A 248 -3.17 -27.44 -3.77
N ILE A 249 -2.94 -26.13 -3.71
CA ILE A 249 -2.62 -25.34 -4.90
C ILE A 249 -1.27 -25.79 -5.51
N LEU A 250 -0.27 -26.03 -4.68
CA LEU A 250 1.05 -26.46 -5.10
C LEU A 250 1.10 -27.93 -5.59
N SER A 251 0.10 -28.75 -5.26
CA SER A 251 -0.01 -30.10 -5.84
C SER A 251 -0.41 -30.10 -7.32
N ASN A 252 -0.87 -28.94 -7.86
CA ASN A 252 -1.22 -28.81 -9.27
C ASN A 252 0.04 -28.68 -10.13
N SER A 253 0.20 -29.56 -11.13
CA SER A 253 1.38 -29.63 -11.99
C SER A 253 1.65 -28.35 -12.79
N VAL A 254 0.60 -27.65 -13.23
CA VAL A 254 0.73 -26.38 -13.97
C VAL A 254 1.28 -25.29 -13.05
N VAL A 255 0.77 -25.18 -11.82
CA VAL A 255 1.24 -24.23 -10.83
C VAL A 255 2.71 -24.50 -10.47
N THR A 256 3.05 -25.77 -10.21
CA THR A 256 4.42 -26.21 -9.93
C THR A 256 5.37 -25.88 -11.09
N TYR A 257 4.95 -26.11 -12.34
CA TYR A 257 5.75 -25.76 -13.51
C TYR A 257 6.01 -24.25 -13.59
N VAL A 258 5.01 -23.41 -13.39
CA VAL A 258 5.17 -21.95 -13.39
C VAL A 258 6.16 -21.51 -12.29
N ILE A 259 6.03 -22.07 -11.09
CA ILE A 259 6.90 -21.69 -9.96
C ILE A 259 8.34 -22.13 -10.21
N THR A 260 8.55 -23.37 -10.65
CA THR A 260 9.89 -23.93 -10.77
C THR A 260 10.60 -23.53 -12.06
N GLN A 261 9.91 -23.53 -13.19
CA GLN A 261 10.51 -23.32 -14.50
C GLN A 261 10.47 -21.85 -14.95
N LEU A 262 9.37 -21.12 -14.67
CA LEU A 262 9.25 -19.72 -15.09
C LEU A 262 9.76 -18.73 -14.05
N LEU A 263 9.53 -19.01 -12.76
CA LEU A 263 9.96 -18.10 -11.68
C LEU A 263 11.28 -18.52 -11.02
N GLY A 264 11.82 -19.71 -11.34
CA GLY A 264 13.06 -20.22 -10.79
C GLY A 264 13.04 -20.39 -9.26
N LYS A 265 11.87 -20.69 -8.68
CA LYS A 265 11.66 -20.88 -7.23
C LYS A 265 11.46 -22.35 -6.89
N ASP A 266 11.74 -22.72 -5.64
CA ASP A 266 11.45 -24.06 -5.15
C ASP A 266 9.93 -24.26 -4.94
N VAL A 267 9.50 -25.54 -4.90
CA VAL A 267 8.08 -25.91 -4.76
C VAL A 267 7.49 -25.44 -3.42
N THR A 268 8.32 -25.22 -2.39
CA THR A 268 7.85 -24.74 -1.08
C THR A 268 7.58 -23.24 -1.05
N LEU A 269 7.70 -22.55 -2.21
CA LEU A 269 7.61 -21.10 -2.29
C LEU A 269 8.57 -20.41 -1.30
N SER A 270 9.81 -20.88 -1.22
CA SER A 270 10.82 -20.35 -0.30
C SER A 270 10.38 -20.47 1.17
N PHE A 271 10.01 -21.68 1.59
CA PHE A 271 9.58 -22.06 2.94
C PHE A 271 8.21 -21.51 3.40
N ARG A 272 7.41 -20.88 2.55
CA ARG A 272 6.09 -20.36 2.93
C ARG A 272 5.13 -21.43 3.42
N THR A 273 5.16 -22.62 2.84
CA THR A 273 4.34 -23.76 3.30
C THR A 273 4.62 -24.09 4.77
N LEU A 274 5.90 -24.14 5.16
CA LEU A 274 6.29 -24.35 6.57
C LEU A 274 5.78 -23.22 7.47
N ILE A 275 5.95 -21.96 7.04
CA ILE A 275 5.46 -20.80 7.81
C ILE A 275 3.96 -20.92 8.07
N TYR A 276 3.17 -21.21 7.03
CA TYR A 276 1.71 -21.30 7.15
C TYR A 276 1.27 -22.48 8.04
N SER A 277 1.95 -23.60 8.00
CA SER A 277 1.67 -24.74 8.90
C SER A 277 1.95 -24.45 10.38
N MET A 278 2.87 -23.53 10.69
CA MET A 278 3.22 -23.14 12.06
C MET A 278 2.29 -22.05 12.62
N LEU A 279 1.66 -21.22 11.77
CA LEU A 279 0.84 -20.09 12.23
C LEU A 279 -0.27 -20.49 13.22
N PRO A 280 -1.03 -21.61 13.05
CA PRO A 280 -2.02 -22.01 14.04
C PRO A 280 -1.46 -22.20 15.44
N ASN A 281 -0.27 -22.79 15.56
CA ASN A 281 0.40 -23.01 16.84
C ASN A 281 0.89 -21.68 17.44
N ILE A 282 1.49 -20.80 16.63
CA ILE A 282 1.94 -19.48 17.03
C ILE A 282 0.77 -18.65 17.58
N MET A 283 -0.37 -18.70 16.89
CA MET A 283 -1.56 -17.93 17.22
C MET A 283 -2.43 -18.55 18.32
N LYS A 284 -2.07 -19.70 18.88
CA LYS A 284 -2.85 -20.38 19.91
C LYS A 284 -3.14 -19.46 21.11
N GLY A 285 -4.41 -19.23 21.41
CA GLY A 285 -4.87 -18.31 22.48
C GLY A 285 -4.79 -16.82 22.12
N ARG A 286 -4.34 -16.46 20.90
CA ARG A 286 -4.15 -15.07 20.45
C ARG A 286 -4.94 -14.70 19.18
N TRP A 287 -5.73 -15.62 18.63
CA TRP A 287 -6.45 -15.39 17.38
C TRP A 287 -7.34 -14.15 17.41
N LEU A 288 -8.03 -13.89 18.51
CA LEU A 288 -9.00 -12.80 18.57
C LEU A 288 -8.34 -11.43 18.64
N TRP A 289 -7.27 -11.28 19.43
CA TRP A 289 -6.67 -9.99 19.79
C TRP A 289 -5.25 -9.77 19.26
N GLY A 290 -4.57 -10.84 18.81
CA GLY A 290 -3.18 -10.74 18.32
C GLY A 290 -2.16 -10.46 19.43
N PHE A 291 -0.98 -10.01 18.99
CA PHE A 291 0.20 -9.77 19.83
C PHE A 291 0.55 -8.28 20.01
N GLY A 292 -0.13 -7.36 19.35
CA GLY A 292 0.17 -5.93 19.31
C GLY A 292 0.86 -5.49 18.01
N TYR A 293 0.66 -4.25 17.64
CA TYR A 293 1.17 -3.70 16.37
C TYR A 293 2.71 -3.61 16.39
N GLY A 294 3.34 -4.06 15.31
CA GLY A 294 4.78 -4.01 15.12
C GLY A 294 5.56 -5.12 15.84
N THR A 295 4.88 -6.12 16.45
CA THR A 295 5.53 -7.25 17.15
C THR A 295 5.82 -8.43 16.24
N GLY A 296 5.40 -8.38 14.98
CA GLY A 296 5.46 -9.52 14.05
C GLY A 296 6.81 -10.21 14.03
N TYR A 297 7.87 -9.44 13.81
CA TYR A 297 9.23 -9.97 13.76
C TYR A 297 9.65 -10.67 15.09
N GLU A 298 9.50 -10.01 16.24
CA GLU A 298 9.94 -10.55 17.53
C GLU A 298 9.18 -11.83 17.91
N VAL A 299 7.87 -11.87 17.63
CA VAL A 299 7.04 -13.06 17.89
C VAL A 299 7.47 -14.24 17.02
N LEU A 300 7.65 -14.01 15.73
CA LEU A 300 7.96 -15.06 14.76
C LEU A 300 9.40 -15.56 14.90
N MET A 301 10.34 -14.69 15.26
CA MET A 301 11.74 -15.08 15.50
C MET A 301 11.89 -16.10 16.64
N ARG A 302 10.97 -16.14 17.62
CA ARG A 302 10.93 -17.19 18.66
C ARG A 302 10.70 -18.59 18.08
N TYR A 303 10.18 -18.65 16.83
CA TYR A 303 9.94 -19.88 16.08
C TYR A 303 10.87 -20.04 14.88
N GLY A 304 11.91 -19.20 14.76
CA GLY A 304 12.84 -19.21 13.63
C GLY A 304 12.28 -18.68 12.32
N ILE A 305 11.18 -17.91 12.40
CA ILE A 305 10.49 -17.33 11.23
C ILE A 305 10.69 -15.81 11.23
N VAL A 306 11.03 -15.23 10.07
CA VAL A 306 11.29 -13.78 9.95
C VAL A 306 10.00 -12.97 9.86
N ASP A 307 9.04 -13.44 9.06
CA ASP A 307 7.75 -12.79 8.85
C ASP A 307 6.66 -13.79 8.41
N THR A 308 5.41 -13.36 8.32
CA THR A 308 4.25 -14.21 7.97
C THR A 308 4.16 -14.54 6.49
N GLN A 309 4.90 -13.88 5.64
CA GLN A 309 4.85 -14.01 4.17
C GLN A 309 3.42 -13.92 3.57
N ASN A 310 2.48 -13.29 4.30
CA ASN A 310 1.10 -13.04 3.86
C ASN A 310 0.55 -11.78 4.53
N GLY A 311 0.05 -10.85 3.74
CA GLY A 311 -0.36 -9.54 4.24
C GLY A 311 -1.55 -9.56 5.20
N ILE A 312 -2.47 -10.52 5.08
CA ILE A 312 -3.63 -10.63 5.97
C ILE A 312 -3.24 -11.32 7.27
N PHE A 313 -2.46 -12.39 7.22
CA PHE A 313 -1.94 -13.04 8.40
C PHE A 313 -1.04 -12.14 9.23
N ASP A 314 -0.29 -11.24 8.60
CA ASP A 314 0.50 -10.23 9.30
C ASP A 314 -0.40 -9.33 10.19
N TRP A 315 -1.54 -8.90 9.65
CA TRP A 315 -2.52 -8.15 10.44
C TRP A 315 -3.21 -8.98 11.51
N ILE A 316 -3.60 -10.23 11.21
CA ILE A 316 -4.19 -11.15 12.21
C ILE A 316 -3.21 -11.38 13.35
N GLN A 317 -1.93 -11.56 13.06
CA GLN A 317 -0.92 -11.74 14.09
C GLN A 317 -0.79 -10.49 14.98
N GLN A 318 -0.81 -9.31 14.38
CA GLN A 318 -0.60 -8.07 15.13
C GLN A 318 -1.83 -7.64 15.94
N ILE A 319 -3.02 -7.61 15.34
CA ILE A 319 -4.24 -7.05 15.96
C ILE A 319 -5.40 -8.04 16.07
N GLY A 320 -5.14 -9.32 15.79
CA GLY A 320 -6.14 -10.38 15.83
C GLY A 320 -7.16 -10.34 14.68
N VAL A 321 -8.00 -11.36 14.66
CA VAL A 321 -9.11 -11.44 13.69
C VAL A 321 -10.05 -10.25 13.84
N PHE A 322 -10.36 -9.83 15.07
CA PHE A 322 -11.27 -8.70 15.31
C PHE A 322 -10.77 -7.39 14.68
N GLY A 323 -9.53 -6.99 14.94
CA GLY A 323 -8.94 -5.78 14.37
C GLY A 323 -8.79 -5.87 12.85
N THR A 324 -8.43 -7.06 12.33
CA THR A 324 -8.31 -7.31 10.88
C THR A 324 -9.68 -7.25 10.18
N MET A 325 -10.75 -7.70 10.81
CA MET A 325 -12.11 -7.53 10.27
C MET A 325 -12.51 -6.05 10.20
N LEU A 326 -12.20 -5.25 11.22
CA LEU A 326 -12.45 -3.80 11.18
C LEU A 326 -11.67 -3.15 10.03
N LEU A 327 -10.41 -3.54 9.82
CA LEU A 327 -9.61 -3.11 8.67
C LEU A 327 -10.29 -3.50 7.35
N ALA A 328 -10.70 -4.75 7.19
CA ALA A 328 -11.34 -5.23 5.97
C ALA A 328 -12.66 -4.48 5.68
N ILE A 329 -13.49 -4.26 6.70
CA ILE A 329 -14.73 -3.47 6.58
C ILE A 329 -14.41 -2.05 6.11
N TRP A 330 -13.44 -1.39 6.74
CA TRP A 330 -13.02 -0.05 6.36
C TRP A 330 -12.52 0.01 4.91
N LEU A 331 -11.67 -0.94 4.50
CA LEU A 331 -11.18 -1.05 3.12
C LEU A 331 -12.34 -1.23 2.12
N CYS A 332 -13.32 -2.08 2.44
CA CYS A 332 -14.49 -2.30 1.59
C CYS A 332 -15.38 -1.05 1.46
N ILE A 333 -15.52 -0.27 2.54
CA ILE A 333 -16.22 1.03 2.51
C ILE A 333 -15.47 2.00 1.60
N ALA A 334 -14.16 2.10 1.76
CA ALA A 334 -13.32 2.99 0.97
C ALA A 334 -13.31 2.62 -0.52
N MET A 335 -13.35 1.33 -0.86
CA MET A 335 -13.41 0.85 -2.24
C MET A 335 -14.77 1.02 -2.91
N LYS A 336 -15.85 1.06 -2.12
CA LYS A 336 -17.21 1.12 -2.67
C LYS A 336 -17.40 2.35 -3.56
N GLN A 337 -18.03 2.12 -4.73
CA GLN A 337 -18.45 3.19 -5.61
C GLN A 337 -19.55 4.04 -4.98
N PRO A 338 -19.42 5.36 -4.99
CA PRO A 338 -20.53 6.24 -4.64
C PRO A 338 -21.66 6.14 -5.68
N LYS A 339 -22.92 6.20 -5.23
CA LYS A 339 -24.10 6.03 -6.10
C LYS A 339 -24.24 7.12 -7.16
N ASN A 340 -23.73 8.32 -6.89
CA ASN A 340 -23.89 9.51 -7.71
C ASN A 340 -22.74 9.75 -8.69
N LEU A 341 -21.81 8.82 -8.84
CA LEU A 341 -20.70 8.96 -9.76
C LEU A 341 -21.11 8.47 -11.16
N CYS A 342 -21.54 9.38 -12.02
CA CYS A 342 -22.04 9.06 -13.37
C CYS A 342 -20.92 8.67 -14.34
N ASP A 343 -19.73 9.27 -14.22
CA ASP A 343 -18.56 8.92 -15.04
C ASP A 343 -17.36 8.58 -14.17
N ILE A 344 -17.04 7.28 -14.06
CA ILE A 344 -15.95 6.75 -13.23
C ILE A 344 -14.72 6.44 -14.07
N ASN A 345 -14.82 6.55 -15.38
CA ASN A 345 -13.79 6.06 -16.30
C ASN A 345 -12.59 7.03 -16.40
N HIS A 346 -12.15 7.56 -15.27
CA HIS A 346 -10.98 8.42 -15.15
C HIS A 346 -9.71 7.62 -14.89
N SER A 347 -8.59 8.03 -15.46
CA SER A 347 -7.30 7.33 -15.36
C SER A 347 -6.75 7.28 -13.94
N ASP A 348 -6.98 8.31 -13.12
CA ASP A 348 -6.60 8.38 -11.72
C ASP A 348 -7.31 7.31 -10.88
N VAL A 349 -8.63 7.17 -11.02
CA VAL A 349 -9.40 6.12 -10.35
C VAL A 349 -8.96 4.73 -10.82
N ARG A 350 -8.78 4.54 -12.14
CA ARG A 350 -8.38 3.24 -12.71
C ARG A 350 -7.00 2.80 -12.25
N SER A 351 -6.02 3.70 -12.27
CA SER A 351 -4.65 3.34 -11.89
C SER A 351 -4.50 3.01 -10.41
N LEU A 352 -5.13 3.79 -9.51
CA LEU A 352 -5.09 3.51 -8.08
C LEU A 352 -5.90 2.26 -7.72
N THR A 353 -7.01 1.99 -8.42
CA THR A 353 -7.77 0.75 -8.26
C THR A 353 -6.95 -0.45 -8.71
N ALA A 354 -6.29 -0.39 -9.87
CA ALA A 354 -5.39 -1.44 -10.35
C ALA A 354 -4.27 -1.73 -9.34
N LEU A 355 -3.64 -0.68 -8.85
CA LEU A 355 -2.59 -0.78 -7.83
C LEU A 355 -3.09 -1.45 -6.55
N ALA A 356 -4.30 -1.10 -6.07
CA ALA A 356 -4.89 -1.73 -4.89
C ALA A 356 -5.06 -3.24 -5.08
N TYR A 357 -5.59 -3.69 -6.23
CA TYR A 357 -5.74 -5.11 -6.52
C TYR A 357 -4.41 -5.84 -6.72
N VAL A 358 -3.40 -5.18 -7.28
CA VAL A 358 -2.03 -5.75 -7.33
C VAL A 358 -1.52 -6.03 -5.93
N PHE A 359 -1.68 -5.09 -5.00
CA PHE A 359 -1.24 -5.31 -3.62
C PHE A 359 -2.05 -6.38 -2.90
N VAL A 360 -3.35 -6.52 -3.16
CA VAL A 360 -4.17 -7.63 -2.64
C VAL A 360 -3.70 -8.97 -3.22
N LEU A 361 -3.39 -9.03 -4.51
CA LEU A 361 -2.84 -10.22 -5.13
C LEU A 361 -1.48 -10.59 -4.52
N LEU A 362 -0.57 -9.64 -4.40
CA LEU A 362 0.75 -9.87 -3.82
C LEU A 362 0.68 -10.19 -2.32
N ALA A 363 -0.37 -9.75 -1.61
CA ALA A 363 -0.60 -10.09 -0.20
C ALA A 363 -0.76 -11.60 0.04
N THR A 364 -1.00 -12.40 -0.98
CA THR A 364 -1.02 -13.86 -0.89
C THR A 364 0.33 -14.44 -0.48
N VAL A 365 1.42 -13.78 -0.88
CA VAL A 365 2.79 -14.29 -0.73
C VAL A 365 3.76 -13.27 -0.11
N GLU A 366 3.32 -12.06 0.18
CA GLU A 366 4.14 -10.97 0.73
C GLU A 366 3.34 -10.08 1.69
N ILE A 367 4.04 -9.32 2.54
CA ILE A 367 3.42 -8.32 3.42
C ILE A 367 3.27 -7.01 2.66
N THR A 368 2.16 -6.85 1.95
CA THR A 368 1.88 -5.65 1.15
C THR A 368 0.98 -4.63 1.86
N PHE A 369 0.19 -5.03 2.86
CA PHE A 369 -0.78 -4.17 3.54
C PHE A 369 -0.13 -3.24 4.56
N SER A 370 0.80 -2.43 4.08
CA SER A 370 1.50 -1.41 4.87
C SER A 370 0.70 -0.09 4.92
N SER A 371 1.20 0.90 5.68
CA SER A 371 0.66 2.26 5.67
C SER A 371 0.59 2.87 4.27
N LYS A 372 1.53 2.52 3.38
CA LYS A 372 1.54 2.98 1.98
C LYS A 372 0.34 2.44 1.18
N PHE A 373 0.00 1.16 1.36
CA PHE A 373 -1.19 0.57 0.77
C PHE A 373 -2.47 1.25 1.27
N LEU A 374 -2.59 1.44 2.59
CA LEU A 374 -3.74 2.14 3.18
C LEU A 374 -3.87 3.57 2.62
N ALA A 375 -2.74 4.24 2.42
CA ALA A 375 -2.71 5.57 1.81
C ALA A 375 -3.24 5.57 0.36
N ILE A 376 -2.93 4.56 -0.45
CA ILE A 376 -3.49 4.43 -1.80
C ILE A 376 -5.02 4.32 -1.76
N ILE A 377 -5.56 3.54 -0.83
CA ILE A 377 -7.02 3.41 -0.65
C ILE A 377 -7.66 4.75 -0.23
N VAL A 378 -7.01 5.49 0.66
CA VAL A 378 -7.48 6.83 1.08
C VAL A 378 -7.42 7.83 -0.07
N LEU A 379 -6.34 7.85 -0.88
CA LEU A 379 -6.25 8.68 -2.08
C LEU A 379 -7.36 8.37 -3.08
N LEU A 380 -7.59 7.10 -3.35
CA LEU A 380 -8.67 6.67 -4.24
C LEU A 380 -10.03 7.14 -3.74
N TYR A 381 -10.27 7.06 -2.43
CA TYR A 381 -11.50 7.57 -1.82
C TYR A 381 -11.61 9.09 -1.96
N GLY A 382 -10.53 9.84 -1.71
CA GLY A 382 -10.49 11.30 -1.86
C GLY A 382 -10.80 11.77 -3.26
N ILE A 383 -10.23 11.13 -4.29
CA ILE A 383 -10.51 11.43 -5.69
C ILE A 383 -12.00 11.20 -6.00
N LYS A 384 -12.56 10.06 -5.59
CA LYS A 384 -13.99 9.77 -5.79
C LYS A 384 -14.88 10.83 -5.15
N MET A 385 -14.56 11.28 -3.93
CA MET A 385 -15.35 12.30 -3.22
C MET A 385 -15.23 13.68 -3.86
N GLN A 386 -14.05 14.06 -4.36
CA GLN A 386 -13.90 15.33 -5.09
C GLN A 386 -14.74 15.32 -6.37
N ARG A 387 -14.75 14.22 -7.10
CA ARG A 387 -15.52 14.09 -8.35
C ARG A 387 -17.04 14.16 -8.13
N ILE A 388 -17.55 13.62 -7.01
CA ILE A 388 -18.96 13.77 -6.65
C ILE A 388 -19.31 15.25 -6.47
N ARG A 389 -18.47 15.98 -5.73
CA ARG A 389 -18.70 17.41 -5.48
C ARG A 389 -18.65 18.23 -6.76
N GLU A 390 -17.74 17.92 -7.68
CA GLU A 390 -17.66 18.56 -9.00
C GLU A 390 -18.95 18.32 -9.81
N GLY A 391 -19.54 17.12 -9.74
CA GLY A 391 -20.82 16.77 -10.37
C GLY A 391 -22.02 17.48 -9.74
N GLU A 392 -22.08 17.56 -8.39
CA GLU A 392 -23.16 18.27 -7.68
C GLU A 392 -23.19 19.79 -7.93
N ILE A 393 -22.06 20.38 -8.32
CA ILE A 393 -21.97 21.81 -8.68
C ILE A 393 -22.39 22.05 -10.13
N ALA A 394 -22.32 21.01 -10.97
CA ALA A 394 -22.66 21.09 -12.40
C ALA A 394 -24.17 20.81 -12.69
N GLU A 395 -24.92 20.24 -11.74
CA GLU A 395 -26.38 20.09 -11.75
C GLU A 395 -27.05 21.29 -11.08
#